data_3fe14ba132a50a5767585ba4b5ce8eb2
#
_entry.id   3fe14ba132a50a5767585ba4b5ce8eb2
#
_cell.length_a   1.000
_cell.length_b   1.000
_cell.length_c   1.000
_cell.angle_alpha   90.00
_cell.angle_beta   90.00
_cell.angle_gamma   90.00
#
_symmetry.space_group_name_H-M   'P 1'
#
loop_
_entity.id
_entity.type
_entity.pdbx_description
1 polymer ?
#
loop_
_entity_poly.entity_id
_entity_poly.type
_entity_poly.pdbx_seq_one_letter_code
_entity_poly.pdbx_strand_id
1 'polypeptide(L)'
;MNTNFLNSVTNFLKKRTFELLGLILILSSVALAIAFTTYSPEDPSFIYGDRNFDIQNFFGIYGSSIADVLLQSFGLTSFLLLLNFLFWGLNLVVKKELKRIILKLFLVVAYLTVGTVFIYLTFDNSFWLIDNGNSGFVGKITYNFMNSWAPWINNTYSIYGLLLLTIIFFS
;
A
#
# COMPACT_ATOMS: atom_id res chain seq x y z
N MET A 1 -14.03 23.04 38.54
CA MET A 1 -14.37 21.86 37.70
C MET A 1 -13.26 20.83 37.87
N ASN A 2 -13.59 19.58 38.21
CA ASN A 2 -12.61 18.60 38.72
C ASN A 2 -11.69 18.14 37.55
N THR A 3 -10.44 18.57 37.56
CA THR A 3 -9.44 18.27 36.50
C THR A 3 -9.25 16.76 36.29
N ASN A 4 -9.38 15.98 37.37
CA ASN A 4 -9.28 14.52 37.31
C ASN A 4 -10.42 13.86 36.50
N PHE A 5 -11.64 14.39 36.64
CA PHE A 5 -12.79 13.91 35.86
C PHE A 5 -12.62 14.19 34.35
N LEU A 6 -12.21 15.41 34.01
CA LEU A 6 -11.97 15.80 32.63
C LEU A 6 -10.87 14.95 31.99
N ASN A 7 -9.77 14.70 32.70
CA ASN A 7 -8.68 13.86 32.22
C ASN A 7 -9.14 12.40 31.98
N SER A 8 -10.00 11.88 32.88
CA SER A 8 -10.54 10.53 32.71
C SER A 8 -11.44 10.41 31.48
N VAL A 9 -12.34 11.39 31.26
CA VAL A 9 -13.21 11.44 30.08
C VAL A 9 -12.39 11.56 28.80
N THR A 10 -11.40 12.47 28.77
CA THR A 10 -10.54 12.67 27.60
C THR A 10 -9.76 11.39 27.26
N ASN A 11 -9.20 10.72 28.25
CA ASN A 11 -8.48 9.47 28.04
C ASN A 11 -9.40 8.34 27.55
N PHE A 12 -10.62 8.28 28.06
CA PHE A 12 -11.62 7.32 27.59
C PHE A 12 -11.97 7.57 26.11
N LEU A 13 -12.32 8.80 25.77
CA LEU A 13 -12.65 9.18 24.39
C LEU A 13 -11.48 8.89 23.42
N LYS A 14 -10.27 9.28 23.81
CA LYS A 14 -9.06 9.01 23.01
C LYS A 14 -8.88 7.52 22.74
N LYS A 15 -9.05 6.65 23.74
CA LYS A 15 -8.94 5.19 23.56
C LYS A 15 -10.00 4.66 22.61
N ARG A 16 -11.26 5.13 22.72
CA ARG A 16 -12.34 4.73 21.81
C ARG A 16 -12.14 5.19 20.39
N THR A 17 -11.59 6.41 20.21
CA THR A 17 -11.23 6.91 18.87
C THR A 17 -10.16 6.02 18.24
N PHE A 18 -9.14 5.59 18.97
CA PHE A 18 -8.11 4.70 18.44
C PHE A 18 -8.65 3.31 18.10
N GLU A 19 -9.56 2.75 18.91
CA GLU A 19 -10.25 1.51 18.60
C GLU A 19 -11.04 1.63 17.28
N LEU A 20 -11.81 2.70 17.13
CA LEU A 20 -12.60 2.95 15.92
C LEU A 20 -11.70 3.11 14.68
N LEU A 21 -10.64 3.91 14.77
CA LEU A 21 -9.67 4.07 13.69
C LEU A 21 -9.00 2.74 13.32
N GLY A 22 -8.67 1.93 14.33
CA GLY A 22 -8.11 0.60 14.10
C GLY A 22 -9.06 -0.33 13.37
N LEU A 23 -10.35 -0.32 13.71
CA LEU A 23 -11.38 -1.09 13.01
C LEU A 23 -11.55 -0.61 11.56
N ILE A 24 -11.55 0.70 11.34
CA ILE A 24 -11.62 1.27 9.98
C ILE A 24 -10.43 0.79 9.13
N LEU A 25 -9.21 0.79 9.68
CA LEU A 25 -8.03 0.30 8.95
C LEU A 25 -8.11 -1.20 8.62
N ILE A 26 -8.60 -2.02 9.55
CA ILE A 26 -8.80 -3.46 9.31
C ILE A 26 -9.83 -3.66 8.18
N LEU A 27 -10.97 -2.98 8.25
CA LEU A 27 -12.01 -3.06 7.23
C LEU A 27 -11.49 -2.56 5.86
N SER A 28 -10.71 -1.48 5.85
CA SER A 28 -10.07 -0.97 4.63
C SER A 28 -9.08 -1.98 4.05
N SER A 29 -8.32 -2.68 4.89
CA SER A 29 -7.42 -3.76 4.42
C SER A 29 -8.19 -4.88 3.73
N VAL A 30 -9.30 -5.34 4.34
CA VAL A 30 -10.15 -6.38 3.75
C VAL A 30 -10.79 -5.90 2.44
N ALA A 31 -11.31 -4.67 2.43
CA ALA A 31 -11.91 -4.09 1.23
C ALA A 31 -10.90 -3.96 0.08
N LEU A 32 -9.68 -3.50 0.36
CA LEU A 32 -8.61 -3.44 -0.64
C LEU A 32 -8.21 -4.84 -1.12
N ALA A 33 -8.15 -5.84 -0.23
CA ALA A 33 -7.86 -7.21 -0.63
C ALA A 33 -8.89 -7.74 -1.63
N ILE A 34 -10.18 -7.50 -1.36
CA ILE A 34 -11.26 -7.87 -2.29
C ILE A 34 -11.14 -7.09 -3.60
N ALA A 35 -10.91 -5.76 -3.55
CA ALA A 35 -10.76 -4.94 -4.74
C ALA A 35 -9.58 -5.39 -5.62
N PHE A 36 -8.45 -5.78 -5.03
CA PHE A 36 -7.28 -6.26 -5.77
C PHE A 36 -7.48 -7.66 -6.36
N THR A 37 -8.14 -8.56 -5.63
CA THR A 37 -8.40 -9.93 -6.13
C THR A 37 -9.48 -9.97 -7.21
N THR A 38 -10.35 -8.97 -7.25
CA THR A 38 -11.40 -8.82 -8.30
C THR A 38 -11.04 -7.75 -9.33
N TYR A 39 -9.78 -7.30 -9.37
CA TYR A 39 -9.31 -6.33 -10.35
C TYR A 39 -9.29 -6.92 -11.76
N SER A 40 -9.81 -6.18 -12.71
CA SER A 40 -9.70 -6.46 -14.15
C SER A 40 -9.13 -5.22 -14.85
N PRO A 41 -8.11 -5.37 -15.72
CA PRO A 41 -7.58 -4.26 -16.51
C PRO A 41 -8.61 -3.64 -17.48
N GLU A 42 -9.67 -4.39 -17.81
CA GLU A 42 -10.74 -3.96 -18.71
C GLU A 42 -11.80 -3.11 -17.98
N ASP A 43 -11.82 -3.13 -16.66
CA ASP A 43 -12.79 -2.37 -15.88
C ASP A 43 -12.55 -0.86 -16.04
N PRO A 44 -13.62 -0.06 -16.18
CA PRO A 44 -13.47 1.38 -16.18
C PRO A 44 -12.94 1.87 -14.84
N SER A 45 -12.01 2.82 -14.92
CA SER A 45 -11.46 3.52 -13.76
C SER A 45 -11.71 5.03 -13.86
N PHE A 46 -11.31 5.81 -12.85
CA PHE A 46 -11.41 7.27 -12.92
C PHE A 46 -10.55 7.88 -14.04
N ILE A 47 -9.53 7.15 -14.49
CA ILE A 47 -8.56 7.62 -15.48
C ILE A 47 -8.88 7.05 -16.86
N TYR A 48 -9.33 5.80 -16.94
CA TYR A 48 -9.56 5.06 -18.18
C TYR A 48 -10.93 4.38 -18.18
N GLY A 49 -11.44 4.18 -19.38
CA GLY A 49 -12.54 3.26 -19.64
C GLY A 49 -13.84 3.91 -20.09
N ASP A 50 -14.53 3.19 -20.96
CA ASP A 50 -15.90 3.50 -21.36
C ASP A 50 -16.85 2.95 -20.28
N ARG A 51 -17.74 3.78 -19.75
CA ARG A 51 -18.70 3.42 -18.69
C ARG A 51 -19.77 2.42 -19.13
N ASN A 52 -19.72 1.98 -20.37
CA ASN A 52 -20.69 1.05 -20.95
C ASN A 52 -20.31 -0.44 -20.78
N PHE A 53 -19.18 -0.76 -20.14
CA PHE A 53 -18.79 -2.13 -19.85
C PHE A 53 -19.28 -2.61 -18.48
N ASP A 54 -19.60 -3.91 -18.41
CA ASP A 54 -19.93 -4.55 -17.14
C ASP A 54 -18.68 -4.61 -16.25
N ILE A 55 -18.75 -3.97 -15.08
CA ILE A 55 -17.63 -3.87 -14.15
C ILE A 55 -17.50 -5.20 -13.40
N GLN A 56 -16.34 -5.82 -13.49
CA GLN A 56 -16.03 -7.10 -12.84
C GLN A 56 -15.63 -6.93 -11.36
N ASN A 57 -15.11 -5.75 -11.00
CA ASN A 57 -14.69 -5.49 -9.62
C ASN A 57 -15.86 -5.54 -8.64
N PHE A 58 -15.69 -6.26 -7.52
CA PHE A 58 -16.74 -6.47 -6.51
C PHE A 58 -17.33 -5.16 -5.96
N PHE A 59 -16.52 -4.11 -5.84
CA PHE A 59 -16.98 -2.79 -5.37
C PHE A 59 -17.36 -1.83 -6.52
N GLY A 60 -17.57 -2.36 -7.73
CA GLY A 60 -17.90 -1.56 -8.89
C GLY A 60 -16.81 -0.56 -9.24
N ILE A 61 -17.19 0.59 -9.79
CA ILE A 61 -16.28 1.62 -10.28
C ILE A 61 -15.32 2.18 -9.19
N TYR A 62 -15.73 2.21 -7.94
CA TYR A 62 -14.86 2.69 -6.85
C TYR A 62 -13.76 1.68 -6.54
N GLY A 63 -14.11 0.39 -6.50
CA GLY A 63 -13.15 -0.69 -6.28
C GLY A 63 -12.17 -0.81 -7.44
N SER A 64 -12.68 -0.81 -8.70
CA SER A 64 -11.83 -0.87 -9.88
C SER A 64 -10.87 0.33 -9.94
N SER A 65 -11.36 1.54 -9.68
CA SER A 65 -10.54 2.77 -9.71
C SER A 65 -9.44 2.80 -8.64
N ILE A 66 -9.76 2.40 -7.40
CA ILE A 66 -8.77 2.33 -6.31
C ILE A 66 -7.74 1.25 -6.60
N ALA A 67 -8.19 0.07 -7.05
CA ALA A 67 -7.31 -1.03 -7.41
C ALA A 67 -6.40 -0.64 -8.58
N ASP A 68 -6.95 -0.04 -9.63
CA ASP A 68 -6.22 0.43 -10.80
C ASP A 68 -5.12 1.42 -10.40
N VAL A 69 -5.45 2.50 -9.68
CA VAL A 69 -4.46 3.49 -9.23
C VAL A 69 -3.34 2.86 -8.43
N LEU A 70 -3.65 1.98 -7.48
CA LEU A 70 -2.63 1.39 -6.61
C LEU A 70 -1.79 0.33 -7.35
N LEU A 71 -2.43 -0.55 -8.10
CA LEU A 71 -1.73 -1.62 -8.82
C LEU A 71 -0.94 -1.08 -10.00
N GLN A 72 -1.46 -0.11 -10.76
CA GLN A 72 -0.72 0.53 -11.83
C GLN A 72 0.44 1.41 -11.32
N SER A 73 0.30 2.00 -10.12
CA SER A 73 1.38 2.79 -9.53
C SER A 73 2.48 1.92 -8.92
N PHE A 74 2.12 0.98 -8.05
CA PHE A 74 3.07 0.24 -7.22
C PHE A 74 3.13 -1.26 -7.53
N GLY A 75 2.35 -1.73 -8.49
CA GLY A 75 2.33 -3.13 -8.89
C GLY A 75 2.04 -4.07 -7.71
N LEU A 76 2.72 -5.21 -7.68
CA LEU A 76 2.58 -6.21 -6.62
C LEU A 76 2.97 -5.69 -5.24
N THR A 77 3.80 -4.64 -5.15
CA THR A 77 4.17 -4.04 -3.86
C THR A 77 2.97 -3.43 -3.15
N SER A 78 1.88 -3.08 -3.88
CA SER A 78 0.61 -2.62 -3.32
C SER A 78 0.00 -3.59 -2.31
N PHE A 79 0.25 -4.90 -2.45
CA PHE A 79 -0.24 -5.90 -1.49
C PHE A 79 0.39 -5.72 -0.09
N LEU A 80 1.58 -5.14 0.02
CA LEU A 80 2.17 -4.80 1.31
C LEU A 80 1.37 -3.71 2.05
N LEU A 81 0.66 -2.82 1.33
CA LEU A 81 -0.24 -1.85 1.95
C LEU A 81 -1.39 -2.52 2.70
N LEU A 82 -1.93 -3.63 2.17
CA LEU A 82 -2.99 -4.39 2.84
C LEU A 82 -2.50 -4.89 4.19
N LEU A 83 -1.32 -5.52 4.20
CA LEU A 83 -0.71 -6.04 5.43
C LEU A 83 -0.40 -4.89 6.40
N ASN A 84 0.07 -3.76 5.88
CA ASN A 84 0.38 -2.59 6.69
C ASN A 84 -0.89 -2.04 7.37
N PHE A 85 -2.00 -1.87 6.64
CA PHE A 85 -3.28 -1.43 7.19
C PHE A 85 -3.83 -2.43 8.22
N LEU A 86 -3.70 -3.73 7.95
CA LEU A 86 -4.11 -4.78 8.88
C LEU A 86 -3.31 -4.69 10.19
N PHE A 87 -1.98 -4.67 10.11
CA PHE A 87 -1.12 -4.61 11.30
C PHE A 87 -1.27 -3.31 12.08
N TRP A 88 -1.40 -2.17 11.40
CA TRP A 88 -1.65 -0.90 12.07
C TRP A 88 -3.02 -0.88 12.73
N GLY A 89 -4.05 -1.39 12.04
CA GLY A 89 -5.39 -1.52 12.59
C GLY A 89 -5.41 -2.39 13.86
N LEU A 90 -4.82 -3.57 13.81
CA LEU A 90 -4.70 -4.46 14.97
C LEU A 90 -3.93 -3.79 16.12
N ASN A 91 -2.81 -3.12 15.83
CA ASN A 91 -2.06 -2.39 16.85
C ASN A 91 -2.86 -1.27 17.51
N LEU A 92 -3.67 -0.53 16.74
CA LEU A 92 -4.53 0.52 17.28
C LEU A 92 -5.64 -0.04 18.16
N VAL A 93 -6.29 -1.14 17.77
CA VAL A 93 -7.32 -1.79 18.57
C VAL A 93 -6.75 -2.32 19.88
N VAL A 94 -5.57 -2.96 19.84
CA VAL A 94 -4.98 -3.61 21.01
C VAL A 94 -4.27 -2.60 21.92
N LYS A 95 -3.37 -1.80 21.36
CA LYS A 95 -2.50 -0.90 22.14
C LYS A 95 -3.13 0.46 22.43
N LYS A 96 -4.12 0.88 21.62
CA LYS A 96 -4.84 2.16 21.75
C LYS A 96 -3.92 3.39 21.80
N GLU A 97 -2.81 3.30 21.04
CA GLU A 97 -1.77 4.32 20.99
C GLU A 97 -1.24 4.47 19.58
N LEU A 98 -0.98 5.73 19.19
CA LEU A 98 -0.25 6.07 17.97
C LEU A 98 1.16 6.52 18.37
N LYS A 99 2.15 5.68 18.10
CA LYS A 99 3.56 6.05 18.32
C LYS A 99 4.27 6.19 16.98
N ARG A 100 5.09 7.24 16.84
CA ARG A 100 6.00 7.46 15.70
C ARG A 100 5.32 7.42 14.32
N ILE A 101 4.13 8.04 14.20
CA ILE A 101 3.35 8.00 12.96
C ILE A 101 4.12 8.52 11.75
N ILE A 102 4.88 9.60 11.91
CA ILE A 102 5.68 10.21 10.84
C ILE A 102 6.74 9.22 10.34
N LEU A 103 7.44 8.54 11.26
CA LEU A 103 8.42 7.52 10.89
C LEU A 103 7.75 6.37 10.13
N LYS A 104 6.58 5.91 10.59
CA LYS A 104 5.82 4.84 9.94
C LYS A 104 5.38 5.22 8.52
N LEU A 105 4.87 6.43 8.34
CA LEU A 105 4.51 6.94 7.01
C LEU A 105 5.73 7.03 6.09
N PHE A 106 6.87 7.50 6.60
CA PHE A 106 8.12 7.53 5.85
C PHE A 106 8.55 6.12 5.44
N LEU A 107 8.47 5.15 6.34
CA LEU A 107 8.81 3.75 6.05
C LEU A 107 7.88 3.13 5.01
N VAL A 108 6.57 3.48 4.99
CA VAL A 108 5.64 3.05 3.93
C VAL A 108 6.12 3.51 2.56
N VAL A 109 6.46 4.80 2.42
CA VAL A 109 6.97 5.33 1.15
C VAL A 109 8.29 4.64 0.78
N ALA A 110 9.17 4.43 1.75
CA ALA A 110 10.46 3.80 1.53
C ALA A 110 10.32 2.35 1.03
N TYR A 111 9.53 1.49 1.71
CA TYR A 111 9.40 0.10 1.26
C TYR A 111 8.62 -0.02 -0.06
N LEU A 112 7.62 0.84 -0.30
CA LEU A 112 6.93 0.87 -1.59
C LEU A 112 7.91 1.18 -2.72
N THR A 113 8.71 2.24 -2.55
CA THR A 113 9.66 2.66 -3.59
C THR A 113 10.74 1.61 -3.82
N VAL A 114 11.38 1.10 -2.76
CA VAL A 114 12.44 0.09 -2.89
C VAL A 114 11.89 -1.25 -3.39
N GLY A 115 10.72 -1.65 -2.89
CA GLY A 115 10.06 -2.90 -3.29
C GLY A 115 9.65 -2.91 -4.76
N THR A 116 9.15 -1.79 -5.30
CA THR A 116 8.83 -1.69 -6.73
C THR A 116 10.06 -1.84 -7.61
N VAL A 117 11.22 -1.28 -7.22
CA VAL A 117 12.48 -1.45 -7.96
C VAL A 117 12.97 -2.91 -7.89
N PHE A 118 12.83 -3.56 -6.73
CA PHE A 118 13.14 -4.99 -6.61
C PHE A 118 12.28 -5.84 -7.55
N ILE A 119 10.96 -5.60 -7.61
CA ILE A 119 10.05 -6.30 -8.52
C ILE A 119 10.43 -6.04 -9.98
N TYR A 120 10.76 -4.79 -10.34
CA TYR A 120 11.18 -4.44 -11.69
C TYR A 120 12.40 -5.24 -12.14
N LEU A 121 13.40 -5.39 -11.28
CA LEU A 121 14.64 -6.10 -11.60
C LEU A 121 14.50 -7.62 -11.64
N THR A 122 13.49 -8.18 -11.00
CA THR A 122 13.34 -9.63 -10.86
C THR A 122 12.27 -10.23 -11.76
N PHE A 123 11.08 -9.65 -11.81
CA PHE A 123 9.93 -10.24 -12.53
C PHE A 123 8.87 -9.20 -12.93
N ASP A 124 9.28 -8.22 -13.75
CA ASP A 124 8.39 -7.15 -14.19
C ASP A 124 7.33 -7.60 -15.21
N ASN A 125 7.53 -8.70 -15.92
CA ASN A 125 6.58 -9.19 -16.91
C ASN A 125 5.28 -9.64 -16.25
N SER A 126 4.16 -9.07 -16.69
CA SER A 126 2.83 -9.36 -16.16
C SER A 126 1.85 -9.67 -17.28
N PHE A 127 1.03 -10.70 -17.09
CA PHE A 127 -0.16 -10.95 -17.91
C PHE A 127 -1.39 -10.20 -17.38
N TRP A 128 -1.31 -9.71 -16.17
CA TRP A 128 -2.40 -9.11 -15.41
C TRP A 128 -2.30 -7.58 -15.30
N LEU A 129 -1.09 -7.05 -15.09
CA LEU A 129 -0.79 -5.61 -15.08
C LEU A 129 -0.12 -5.23 -16.41
N ILE A 130 -0.93 -5.22 -17.49
CA ILE A 130 -0.42 -5.14 -18.86
C ILE A 130 0.32 -3.82 -19.13
N ASP A 131 -0.19 -2.71 -18.63
CA ASP A 131 0.33 -1.38 -18.98
C ASP A 131 1.66 -1.06 -18.30
N ASN A 132 1.79 -1.35 -17.01
CA ASN A 132 2.93 -0.95 -16.20
C ASN A 132 3.75 -2.11 -15.64
N GLY A 133 3.33 -3.37 -15.88
CA GLY A 133 4.02 -4.54 -15.37
C GLY A 133 3.84 -4.75 -13.87
N ASN A 134 4.51 -5.77 -13.33
CA ASN A 134 4.40 -6.16 -11.92
C ASN A 134 5.01 -5.14 -10.96
N SER A 135 5.92 -4.28 -11.42
CA SER A 135 6.56 -3.23 -10.62
C SER A 135 5.73 -1.94 -10.56
N GLY A 136 4.79 -1.79 -11.48
CA GLY A 136 4.05 -0.56 -11.68
C GLY A 136 4.90 0.59 -12.21
N PHE A 137 4.24 1.71 -12.44
CA PHE A 137 4.85 2.93 -12.97
C PHE A 137 5.99 3.48 -12.07
N VAL A 138 5.80 3.44 -10.74
CA VAL A 138 6.81 3.93 -9.78
C VAL A 138 8.09 3.09 -9.87
N GLY A 139 7.98 1.76 -10.04
CA GLY A 139 9.14 0.90 -10.19
C GLY A 139 9.98 1.25 -11.41
N LYS A 140 9.32 1.44 -12.57
CA LYS A 140 10.00 1.84 -13.82
C LYS A 140 10.73 3.17 -13.69
N ILE A 141 10.06 4.20 -13.19
CA ILE A 141 10.66 5.54 -13.04
C ILE A 141 11.81 5.52 -12.03
N THR A 142 11.58 4.91 -10.86
CA THR A 142 12.61 4.86 -9.82
C THR A 142 13.82 4.07 -10.28
N TYR A 143 13.63 2.94 -10.95
CA TYR A 143 14.71 2.17 -11.53
C TYR A 143 15.51 3.00 -12.54
N ASN A 144 14.86 3.67 -13.50
CA ASN A 144 15.53 4.49 -14.50
C ASN A 144 16.36 5.62 -13.86
N PHE A 145 15.80 6.26 -12.84
CA PHE A 145 16.50 7.26 -12.06
C PHE A 145 17.73 6.67 -11.32
N MET A 146 17.54 5.56 -10.61
CA MET A 146 18.63 4.91 -9.87
C MET A 146 19.73 4.38 -10.81
N ASN A 147 19.36 3.79 -11.94
CA ASN A 147 20.31 3.25 -12.90
C ASN A 147 21.19 4.33 -13.56
N SER A 148 20.67 5.56 -13.68
CA SER A 148 21.46 6.69 -14.21
C SER A 148 22.60 7.11 -13.26
N TRP A 149 22.45 6.92 -11.96
CA TRP A 149 23.45 7.29 -10.93
C TRP A 149 24.26 6.08 -10.41
N ALA A 150 23.65 4.92 -10.42
CA ALA A 150 24.18 3.69 -9.86
C ALA A 150 23.95 2.49 -10.80
N PRO A 151 24.67 2.38 -11.94
CA PRO A 151 24.46 1.29 -12.91
C PRO A 151 24.67 -0.12 -12.31
N TRP A 152 25.41 -0.21 -11.19
CA TRP A 152 25.63 -1.44 -10.44
C TRP A 152 24.36 -1.99 -9.76
N ILE A 153 23.22 -1.27 -9.81
CA ILE A 153 21.94 -1.74 -9.26
C ILE A 153 21.47 -3.04 -9.91
N ASN A 154 21.88 -3.31 -11.13
CA ASN A 154 21.58 -4.53 -11.88
C ASN A 154 22.36 -5.76 -11.39
N ASN A 155 23.32 -5.59 -10.47
CA ASN A 155 24.09 -6.70 -9.93
C ASN A 155 23.21 -7.54 -8.98
N THR A 156 23.39 -8.85 -9.01
CA THR A 156 22.67 -9.81 -8.16
C THR A 156 22.72 -9.44 -6.67
N TYR A 157 23.88 -8.98 -6.17
CA TYR A 157 24.02 -8.55 -4.77
C TYR A 157 23.16 -7.31 -4.44
N SER A 158 23.01 -6.38 -5.40
CA SER A 158 22.19 -5.20 -5.23
C SER A 158 20.69 -5.58 -5.19
N ILE A 159 20.28 -6.54 -5.99
CA ILE A 159 18.91 -7.05 -6.01
C ILE A 159 18.55 -7.67 -4.63
N TYR A 160 19.41 -8.51 -4.06
CA TYR A 160 19.21 -9.03 -2.71
C TYR A 160 19.23 -7.93 -1.65
N GLY A 161 20.08 -6.91 -1.82
CA GLY A 161 20.10 -5.72 -0.96
C GLY A 161 18.75 -4.97 -0.97
N LEU A 162 18.15 -4.78 -2.13
CA LEU A 162 16.83 -4.16 -2.27
C LEU A 162 15.73 -4.99 -1.60
N LEU A 163 15.76 -6.30 -1.73
CA LEU A 163 14.84 -7.19 -1.03
C LEU A 163 14.95 -7.04 0.49
N LEU A 164 16.17 -7.08 1.01
CA LEU A 164 16.43 -6.92 2.45
C LEU A 164 15.96 -5.55 2.96
N LEU A 165 16.24 -4.48 2.23
CA LEU A 165 15.77 -3.13 2.57
C LEU A 165 14.24 -3.05 2.57
N THR A 166 13.57 -3.67 1.58
CA THR A 166 12.11 -3.72 1.54
C THR A 166 11.54 -4.39 2.78
N ILE A 167 12.11 -5.53 3.20
CA ILE A 167 11.69 -6.25 4.41
C ILE A 167 11.95 -5.42 5.67
N ILE A 168 13.13 -4.80 5.79
CA ILE A 168 13.50 -3.97 6.95
C ILE A 168 12.57 -2.76 7.08
N PHE A 169 12.25 -2.08 5.98
CA PHE A 169 11.37 -0.90 6.00
C PHE A 169 9.91 -1.27 6.24
N PHE A 170 9.51 -2.48 5.85
CA PHE A 170 8.16 -2.99 6.12
C PHE A 170 7.98 -3.44 7.57
N SER A 171 8.99 -3.97 8.26
CA SER A 171 8.93 -4.49 9.63
C SER A 171 8.82 -3.38 10.69
#